data_8a31bc6105c5b6d2e8f8c484bd3d442b
#
_entry.id   8a31bc6105c5b6d2e8f8c484bd3d442b
#
_cell.length_a   1.000
_cell.length_b   1.000
_cell.length_c   1.000
_cell.angle_alpha   90.00
_cell.angle_beta   90.00
_cell.angle_gamma   90.00
#
_symmetry.space_group_name_H-M   'P 1'
#
loop_
_entity.id
_entity.type
_entity.pdbx_description
1 polymer ?
#
loop_
_entity_poly.entity_id
_entity_poly.type
_entity_poly.pdbx_seq_one_letter_code
_entity_poly.pdbx_strand_id
1 'polypeptide(L)'
;MLKTGARSHPSRRVLLQHTLLLSALGWPALAGASPKPSAQRAGAWADWDTFAQRFLQPDGRVLANAQGQTHSEAQSYALMFALIANDRPRFKSILRWTEDNLCAGDVTTRLPAWLWGQQDGGQWGVLDSNAASDADVWIAYALIE
;
A
#
# COMPACT_ATOMS: atom_id res chain seq x y z
N MET A 1 41.61 4.45 -42.64
CA MET A 1 40.52 5.22 -43.26
C MET A 1 39.35 4.31 -43.48
N LEU A 2 38.41 4.24 -42.53
CA LEU A 2 37.18 3.46 -42.64
C LEU A 2 36.04 4.36 -42.14
N LYS A 3 35.14 4.72 -43.06
CA LYS A 3 33.95 5.55 -42.88
C LYS A 3 32.85 4.70 -42.24
N THR A 4 32.40 5.14 -41.06
CA THR A 4 31.23 4.61 -40.35
C THR A 4 29.97 5.24 -40.92
N GLY A 5 29.12 4.43 -41.59
CA GLY A 5 27.83 4.87 -42.09
C GLY A 5 26.76 4.85 -40.98
N ALA A 6 26.19 6.00 -40.68
CA ALA A 6 25.03 6.13 -39.82
C ALA A 6 23.76 5.66 -40.55
N ARG A 7 23.06 4.67 -40.01
CA ARG A 7 21.73 4.26 -40.47
C ARG A 7 20.67 5.10 -39.76
N SER A 8 20.01 5.96 -40.50
CA SER A 8 18.81 6.68 -40.09
C SER A 8 17.59 5.74 -40.11
N HIS A 9 16.89 5.66 -38.97
CA HIS A 9 15.57 5.01 -38.92
C HIS A 9 14.48 5.98 -39.40
N PRO A 10 13.57 5.54 -40.29
CA PRO A 10 12.47 6.39 -40.71
C PRO A 10 11.40 6.50 -39.61
N SER A 11 11.01 7.73 -39.37
CA SER A 11 9.94 8.19 -38.49
C SER A 11 8.57 7.60 -38.90
N ARG A 12 7.87 6.97 -37.96
CA ARG A 12 6.49 6.48 -38.10
C ARG A 12 5.44 7.59 -38.00
N ARG A 13 5.57 8.62 -38.81
CA ARG A 13 4.57 9.71 -38.87
C ARG A 13 4.29 10.05 -40.33
N VAL A 14 3.59 9.22 -41.05
CA VAL A 14 2.76 9.57 -42.21
C VAL A 14 1.96 8.33 -42.59
N LEU A 15 0.71 8.26 -42.21
CA LEU A 15 -0.37 7.51 -42.88
C LEU A 15 -1.61 7.58 -41.96
N LEU A 16 -2.42 8.57 -42.18
CA LEU A 16 -3.87 8.57 -41.92
C LEU A 16 -4.44 9.95 -42.29
N GLN A 17 -4.51 10.18 -43.61
CA GLN A 17 -5.44 11.13 -44.20
C GLN A 17 -6.05 10.46 -45.41
N HIS A 18 -7.16 9.82 -45.24
CA HIS A 18 -8.17 9.66 -46.30
C HIS A 18 -9.54 9.67 -45.64
N THR A 19 -10.16 10.77 -45.81
CA THR A 19 -11.58 11.13 -45.74
C THR A 19 -12.51 10.04 -46.30
N LEU A 20 -13.57 9.74 -45.54
CA LEU A 20 -14.83 9.28 -46.08
C LEU A 20 -15.98 9.99 -45.36
N LEU A 21 -16.54 10.95 -46.08
CA LEU A 21 -17.84 11.53 -45.85
C LEU A 21 -18.91 10.45 -46.15
N LEU A 22 -19.74 10.11 -45.20
CA LEU A 22 -21.03 9.46 -45.41
C LEU A 22 -22.06 9.98 -44.44
N SER A 23 -22.87 10.84 -45.01
CA SER A 23 -24.28 11.17 -44.79
C SER A 23 -25.00 10.76 -43.51
N ALA A 24 -25.49 11.80 -42.86
CA ALA A 24 -26.49 11.86 -41.81
C ALA A 24 -27.80 11.14 -42.21
N LEU A 25 -28.18 10.16 -41.42
CA LEU A 25 -29.59 9.79 -41.24
C LEU A 25 -29.79 9.75 -39.72
N GLY A 26 -30.64 10.68 -39.27
CA GLY A 26 -30.92 10.87 -37.85
C GLY A 26 -31.64 9.68 -37.23
N TRP A 27 -30.97 9.14 -36.20
CA TRP A 27 -31.59 8.27 -35.22
C TRP A 27 -31.87 9.12 -33.96
N PRO A 28 -33.06 9.08 -33.40
CA PRO A 28 -33.30 9.77 -32.15
C PRO A 28 -32.45 9.11 -31.07
N ALA A 29 -31.48 9.85 -30.55
CA ALA A 29 -30.72 9.46 -29.39
C ALA A 29 -31.64 9.37 -28.17
N LEU A 30 -32.05 8.17 -27.84
CA LEU A 30 -32.42 7.86 -26.47
C LEU A 30 -31.18 8.06 -25.62
N ALA A 31 -31.08 9.23 -25.05
CA ALA A 31 -30.08 9.52 -24.03
C ALA A 31 -30.41 8.69 -22.77
N GLY A 32 -30.13 7.41 -22.86
CA GLY A 32 -29.93 6.58 -21.68
C GLY A 32 -28.68 7.09 -21.00
N ALA A 33 -28.82 7.82 -19.89
CA ALA A 33 -27.72 8.12 -19.03
C ALA A 33 -27.06 6.77 -18.66
N SER A 34 -25.89 6.48 -19.25
CA SER A 34 -25.07 5.39 -18.78
C SER A 34 -24.85 5.62 -17.29
N PRO A 35 -25.20 4.67 -16.40
CA PRO A 35 -24.87 4.82 -15.01
C PRO A 35 -23.38 5.07 -14.96
N LYS A 36 -22.95 6.23 -14.41
CA LYS A 36 -21.57 6.44 -14.01
C LYS A 36 -21.16 5.16 -13.29
N PRO A 37 -20.06 4.51 -13.68
CA PRO A 37 -19.55 3.44 -12.86
C PRO A 37 -19.39 4.07 -11.47
N SER A 38 -20.24 3.65 -10.53
CA SER A 38 -20.00 3.90 -9.12
C SER A 38 -18.55 3.55 -8.96
N ALA A 39 -17.74 4.47 -8.41
CA ALA A 39 -16.37 4.17 -8.07
C ALA A 39 -16.44 2.96 -7.15
N GLN A 40 -16.42 1.78 -7.76
CA GLN A 40 -16.23 0.53 -7.06
C GLN A 40 -14.92 0.77 -6.34
N ARG A 41 -14.99 0.86 -5.01
CA ARG A 41 -13.77 0.79 -4.20
C ARG A 41 -13.00 -0.38 -4.81
N ALA A 42 -11.86 -0.10 -5.39
CA ALA A 42 -11.00 -1.07 -6.02
C ALA A 42 -10.93 -2.25 -5.06
N GLY A 43 -11.42 -3.42 -5.48
CA GLY A 43 -11.84 -4.57 -4.75
C GLY A 43 -11.55 -4.54 -3.25
N ALA A 44 -12.59 -4.32 -2.44
CA ALA A 44 -12.44 -4.50 -1.00
C ALA A 44 -11.83 -5.89 -0.79
N TRP A 45 -10.56 -5.93 -0.40
CA TRP A 45 -9.92 -7.20 -0.10
C TRP A 45 -10.52 -7.74 1.19
N ALA A 46 -11.47 -8.68 1.05
CA ALA A 46 -12.27 -9.20 2.16
C ALA A 46 -11.39 -9.80 3.28
N ASP A 47 -10.25 -10.38 2.89
CA ASP A 47 -9.28 -10.93 3.85
C ASP A 47 -8.60 -9.84 4.67
N TRP A 48 -8.34 -8.66 4.09
CA TRP A 48 -7.83 -7.51 4.82
C TRP A 48 -8.82 -7.01 5.88
N ASP A 49 -10.08 -6.87 5.52
CA ASP A 49 -11.10 -6.46 6.49
C ASP A 49 -11.27 -7.47 7.61
N THR A 50 -11.23 -8.76 7.29
CA THR A 50 -11.27 -9.84 8.29
C THR A 50 -10.05 -9.80 9.21
N PHE A 51 -8.84 -9.63 8.64
CA PHE A 51 -7.61 -9.48 9.42
C PHE A 51 -7.70 -8.26 10.34
N ALA A 52 -8.08 -7.11 9.80
CA ALA A 52 -8.16 -5.87 10.56
C ALA A 52 -9.19 -5.96 11.71
N GLN A 53 -10.35 -6.54 11.48
CA GLN A 53 -11.35 -6.76 12.52
C GLN A 53 -10.86 -7.66 13.64
N ARG A 54 -10.02 -8.64 13.31
CA ARG A 54 -9.57 -9.66 14.27
C ARG A 54 -8.33 -9.22 15.05
N PHE A 55 -7.39 -8.52 14.42
CA PHE A 55 -6.06 -8.28 14.98
C PHE A 55 -5.70 -6.82 15.16
N LEU A 56 -6.28 -5.90 14.36
CA LEU A 56 -5.93 -4.49 14.40
C LEU A 56 -6.72 -3.77 15.48
N GLN A 57 -6.02 -3.12 16.41
CA GLN A 57 -6.60 -2.29 17.44
C GLN A 57 -6.91 -0.87 16.91
N PRO A 58 -7.81 -0.11 17.54
CA PRO A 58 -8.18 1.24 17.07
C PRO A 58 -7.02 2.24 17.01
N ASP A 59 -5.98 2.02 17.80
CA ASP A 59 -4.77 2.87 17.85
C ASP A 59 -3.75 2.53 16.74
N GLY A 60 -3.95 1.44 16.00
CA GLY A 60 -3.04 0.98 14.96
C GLY A 60 -2.14 -0.19 15.38
N ARG A 61 -2.26 -0.66 16.60
CA ARG A 61 -1.52 -1.82 17.11
C ARG A 61 -2.09 -3.13 16.56
N VAL A 62 -1.23 -4.05 16.16
CA VAL A 62 -1.61 -5.39 15.71
C VAL A 62 -1.32 -6.41 16.81
N LEU A 63 -2.33 -7.16 17.22
CA LEU A 63 -2.17 -8.23 18.20
C LEU A 63 -1.52 -9.46 17.55
N ALA A 64 -0.36 -9.88 18.05
CA ALA A 64 0.36 -11.04 17.53
C ALA A 64 -0.03 -12.34 18.23
N ASN A 65 -0.52 -12.25 19.47
CA ASN A 65 -0.89 -13.44 20.27
C ASN A 65 -1.98 -13.13 21.32
N ALA A 66 -2.41 -14.15 22.03
CA ALA A 66 -3.44 -14.06 23.06
C ALA A 66 -3.00 -13.26 24.31
N GLN A 67 -1.70 -13.07 24.52
CA GLN A 67 -1.14 -12.27 25.60
C GLN A 67 -1.19 -10.77 25.27
N GLY A 68 -1.67 -10.40 24.09
CA GLY A 68 -1.77 -9.02 23.66
C GLY A 68 -0.43 -8.41 23.23
N GLN A 69 0.59 -9.24 22.99
CA GLN A 69 1.88 -8.77 22.50
C GLN A 69 1.78 -8.32 21.03
N THR A 70 2.71 -7.46 20.63
CA THR A 70 2.88 -7.00 19.25
C THR A 70 4.31 -7.29 18.81
N HIS A 71 4.44 -7.87 17.62
CA HIS A 71 5.72 -8.09 16.96
C HIS A 71 5.88 -7.08 15.81
N SER A 72 7.10 -6.64 15.54
CA SER A 72 7.38 -5.77 14.39
C SER A 72 6.97 -6.44 13.07
N GLU A 73 7.05 -7.76 12.97
CA GLU A 73 6.59 -8.54 11.81
C GLU A 73 5.07 -8.41 11.62
N ALA A 74 4.29 -8.45 12.71
CA ALA A 74 2.84 -8.26 12.62
C ALA A 74 2.48 -6.85 12.13
N GLN A 75 3.19 -5.83 12.59
CA GLN A 75 3.05 -4.45 12.12
C GLN A 75 3.44 -4.31 10.65
N SER A 76 4.56 -4.92 10.24
CA SER A 76 5.06 -4.86 8.87
C SER A 76 4.09 -5.49 7.87
N TYR A 77 3.54 -6.67 8.19
CA TYR A 77 2.53 -7.32 7.34
C TYR A 77 1.23 -6.50 7.27
N ALA A 78 0.80 -5.90 8.38
CA ALA A 78 -0.38 -5.05 8.37
C ALA A 78 -0.19 -3.78 7.53
N LEU A 79 1.00 -3.17 7.53
CA LEU A 79 1.36 -2.07 6.63
C LEU A 79 1.26 -2.50 5.17
N MET A 80 1.83 -3.66 4.81
CA MET A 80 1.74 -4.21 3.47
C MET A 80 0.30 -4.47 3.04
N PHE A 81 -0.51 -5.05 3.91
CA PHE A 81 -1.91 -5.33 3.62
C PHE A 81 -2.72 -4.05 3.44
N ALA A 82 -2.50 -3.04 4.28
CA ALA A 82 -3.12 -1.73 4.14
C ALA A 82 -2.71 -1.03 2.84
N LEU A 83 -1.44 -1.16 2.44
CA LEU A 83 -0.92 -0.64 1.16
C LEU A 83 -1.62 -1.31 -0.03
N ILE A 84 -1.63 -2.65 -0.09
CA ILE A 84 -2.27 -3.43 -1.15
C ILE A 84 -3.78 -3.11 -1.23
N ALA A 85 -4.44 -2.95 -0.08
CA ALA A 85 -5.85 -2.59 0.00
C ALA A 85 -6.12 -1.11 -0.31
N ASN A 86 -5.08 -0.29 -0.51
CA ASN A 86 -5.18 1.17 -0.60
C ASN A 86 -5.94 1.80 0.58
N ASP A 87 -5.77 1.23 1.78
CA ASP A 87 -6.39 1.68 3.03
C ASP A 87 -5.48 2.67 3.76
N ARG A 88 -5.43 3.89 3.25
CA ARG A 88 -4.59 4.96 3.80
C ARG A 88 -4.87 5.30 5.27
N PRO A 89 -6.13 5.31 5.75
CA PRO A 89 -6.39 5.56 7.16
C PRO A 89 -5.74 4.53 8.09
N ARG A 90 -5.94 3.24 7.81
CA ARG A 90 -5.33 2.16 8.62
C ARG A 90 -3.81 2.13 8.45
N PHE A 91 -3.28 2.34 7.25
CA PHE A 91 -1.83 2.46 7.04
C PHE A 91 -1.20 3.51 7.95
N LYS A 92 -1.78 4.72 7.99
CA LYS A 92 -1.28 5.82 8.84
C LYS A 92 -1.34 5.49 10.34
N SER A 93 -2.42 4.87 10.81
CA SER A 93 -2.53 4.50 12.23
C SER A 93 -1.53 3.42 12.61
N ILE A 94 -1.33 2.39 11.75
CA ILE A 94 -0.35 1.33 11.98
C ILE A 94 1.07 1.90 11.99
N LEU A 95 1.42 2.72 11.00
CA LEU A 95 2.74 3.35 10.94
C LEU A 95 3.01 4.20 12.17
N ARG A 96 2.08 5.07 12.53
CA ARG A 96 2.22 5.93 13.72
C ARG A 96 2.44 5.12 14.99
N TRP A 97 1.63 4.07 15.20
CA TRP A 97 1.80 3.21 16.35
C TRP A 97 3.18 2.54 16.36
N THR A 98 3.65 2.07 15.21
CA THR A 98 4.98 1.47 15.04
C THR A 98 6.09 2.45 15.38
N GLU A 99 6.02 3.67 14.87
CA GLU A 99 6.98 4.75 15.18
C GLU A 99 7.01 5.06 16.67
N ASP A 100 5.84 5.32 17.26
CA ASP A 100 5.74 5.76 18.65
C ASP A 100 6.19 4.67 19.64
N ASN A 101 5.92 3.40 19.37
CA ASN A 101 6.09 2.31 20.32
C ASN A 101 7.29 1.38 20.04
N LEU A 102 7.68 1.19 18.79
CA LEU A 102 8.79 0.29 18.43
C LEU A 102 10.05 1.04 18.00
N CYS A 103 9.93 2.28 17.49
CA CYS A 103 11.06 3.07 16.98
C CYS A 103 11.41 4.28 17.88
N ALA A 104 10.85 4.36 19.08
CA ALA A 104 11.03 5.50 19.98
C ALA A 104 10.65 6.86 19.35
N GLY A 105 9.64 6.86 18.47
CA GLY A 105 9.06 8.05 17.84
C GLY A 105 9.62 8.39 16.46
N ASP A 106 10.63 7.68 15.96
CA ASP A 106 11.22 8.00 14.66
C ASP A 106 11.79 6.76 13.95
N VAL A 107 11.05 6.28 12.95
CA VAL A 107 11.44 5.13 12.12
C VAL A 107 12.64 5.42 11.20
N THR A 108 12.99 6.70 10.98
CA THR A 108 14.13 7.08 10.14
C THR A 108 15.47 6.98 10.86
N THR A 109 15.45 6.97 12.18
CA THR A 109 16.67 6.96 13.01
C THR A 109 16.86 5.68 13.80
N ARG A 110 15.82 4.84 13.90
CA ARG A 110 15.85 3.62 14.70
C ARG A 110 15.04 2.50 14.05
N LEU A 111 15.65 1.33 13.95
CA LEU A 111 14.94 0.12 13.55
C LEU A 111 13.90 -0.27 14.62
N PRO A 112 12.75 -0.81 14.22
CA PRO A 112 11.72 -1.26 15.14
C PRO A 112 12.21 -2.36 16.06
N ALA A 113 11.93 -2.21 17.35
CA ALA A 113 12.06 -3.29 18.31
C ALA A 113 11.10 -4.43 17.93
N TRP A 114 11.58 -5.69 17.98
CA TRP A 114 10.77 -6.80 17.47
C TRP A 114 9.63 -7.20 18.39
N LEU A 115 9.74 -6.96 19.74
CA LEU A 115 8.74 -7.40 20.71
C LEU A 115 8.29 -6.28 21.64
N TRP A 116 7.00 -6.07 21.69
CA TRP A 116 6.33 -5.15 22.61
C TRP A 116 5.22 -5.86 23.37
N GLY A 117 5.04 -5.52 24.65
CA GLY A 117 4.05 -6.17 25.46
C GLY A 117 4.04 -5.68 26.91
N GLN A 118 3.38 -6.44 27.79
CA GLN A 118 3.33 -6.12 29.21
C GLN A 118 4.61 -6.59 29.92
N GLN A 119 5.27 -5.68 30.59
CA GLN A 119 6.47 -5.91 31.40
C GLN A 119 6.09 -6.47 32.79
N ASP A 120 7.06 -6.98 33.54
CA ASP A 120 6.86 -7.58 34.87
C ASP A 120 6.17 -6.62 35.86
N GLY A 121 6.33 -5.32 35.71
CA GLY A 121 5.65 -4.29 36.52
C GLY A 121 4.23 -3.93 36.08
N GLY A 122 3.67 -4.66 35.08
CA GLY A 122 2.34 -4.40 34.54
C GLY A 122 2.26 -3.25 33.52
N GLN A 123 3.34 -2.52 33.32
CA GLN A 123 3.43 -1.46 32.32
C GLN A 123 3.61 -2.06 30.93
N TRP A 124 3.12 -1.34 29.92
CA TRP A 124 3.28 -1.73 28.52
C TRP A 124 4.46 -1.02 27.90
N GLY A 125 5.27 -1.77 27.14
CA GLY A 125 6.48 -1.23 26.51
C GLY A 125 7.25 -2.27 25.71
N VAL A 126 8.44 -1.89 25.24
CA VAL A 126 9.36 -2.79 24.54
C VAL A 126 9.87 -3.86 25.51
N LEU A 127 9.70 -5.12 25.14
CA LEU A 127 10.19 -6.29 25.87
C LEU A 127 11.54 -6.76 25.34
N ASP A 128 11.77 -6.64 24.03
CA ASP A 128 13.03 -6.95 23.37
C ASP A 128 13.30 -5.91 22.27
N SER A 129 14.41 -5.21 22.39
CA SER A 129 14.81 -4.13 21.49
C SER A 129 15.62 -4.57 20.28
N ASN A 130 15.87 -5.87 20.10
CA ASN A 130 16.48 -6.37 18.88
C ASN A 130 15.57 -6.08 17.68
N ALA A 131 16.17 -5.89 16.51
CA ALA A 131 15.41 -5.73 15.27
C ALA A 131 15.16 -7.09 14.60
N ALA A 132 14.03 -7.23 13.90
CA ALA A 132 13.73 -8.37 13.05
C ALA A 132 13.94 -7.96 11.58
N SER A 133 14.96 -8.52 10.93
CA SER A 133 15.41 -8.07 9.61
C SER A 133 14.33 -8.16 8.51
N ASP A 134 13.45 -9.16 8.59
CA ASP A 134 12.32 -9.30 7.67
C ASP A 134 11.28 -8.19 7.87
N ALA A 135 10.97 -7.87 9.12
CA ALA A 135 10.08 -6.75 9.44
C ALA A 135 10.64 -5.41 8.94
N ASP A 136 11.94 -5.18 9.16
CA ASP A 136 12.61 -3.95 8.71
C ASP A 136 12.51 -3.77 7.20
N VAL A 137 12.76 -4.84 6.43
CA VAL A 137 12.67 -4.82 4.97
C VAL A 137 11.23 -4.55 4.50
N TRP A 138 10.23 -5.20 5.12
CA TRP A 138 8.83 -4.99 4.74
C TRP A 138 8.31 -3.59 5.08
N ILE A 139 8.72 -3.04 6.24
CA ILE A 139 8.38 -1.66 6.61
C ILE A 139 9.03 -0.67 5.63
N ALA A 140 10.32 -0.83 5.34
CA ALA A 140 11.03 0.01 4.38
C ALA A 140 10.38 -0.03 2.99
N TYR A 141 10.01 -1.22 2.51
CA TYR A 141 9.30 -1.38 1.24
C TYR A 141 7.95 -0.65 1.25
N ALA A 142 7.15 -0.83 2.31
CA ALA A 142 5.85 -0.19 2.42
C ALA A 142 5.91 1.35 2.48
N LEU A 143 7.04 1.91 2.93
CA LEU A 143 7.26 3.36 2.98
C LEU A 143 7.73 3.96 1.66
N ILE A 144 8.30 3.14 0.76
CA ILE A 144 8.79 3.58 -0.56
C ILE A 144 7.64 3.64 -1.57
N GLU A 145 6.67 2.73 -1.47
CA GLU A 145 5.52 2.60 -2.38
C GLU A 145 4.39 3.59 -2.06
#